data_31502870303c1f2e99046f2c54077a94
#
_entry.id   31502870303c1f2e99046f2c54077a94
#
_cell.length_a   1.000
_cell.length_b   1.000
_cell.length_c   1.000
_cell.angle_alpha   90.00
_cell.angle_beta   90.00
_cell.angle_gamma   90.00
#
_symmetry.space_group_name_H-M   'P 1'
#
loop_
_entity.id
_entity.type
_entity.pdbx_description
1 polymer ?
#
loop_
_entity_poly.entity_id
_entity_poly.type
_entity_poly.pdbx_seq_one_letter_code
_entity_poly.pdbx_strand_id
1 'polypeptide(L)'
;ELPDTWLEHGNAWEVARPEEAVKVSFGGEVNTYWEDGKMKISYTNERSVLAVPYDVPLVGYDSNIINKLRLWGAQSATDFNMHAFNAGDYSRAIEEKHLAEVISKVLYPEDNHTEGKELRLKQQYFFSSASIQHAVKEYIDTYGYNWSMFPNKVAIHINDTHPTLGIPELMRICLDECGYGWDDAWKIVTQTFAYTNHTVMKEA
;
A
#
# COMPACT_ATOMS: atom_id res chain seq x y z
N GLU A 1 9.07 1.72 -4.60
CA GLU A 1 9.97 2.79 -5.07
C GLU A 1 9.23 4.12 -5.11
N LEU A 2 9.97 5.21 -5.01
CA LEU A 2 9.45 6.57 -5.07
C LEU A 2 9.52 7.12 -6.50
N PRO A 3 8.62 8.07 -6.84
CA PRO A 3 8.74 8.84 -8.07
C PRO A 3 10.07 9.58 -8.13
N ASP A 4 10.55 9.84 -9.33
CA ASP A 4 11.79 10.58 -9.55
C ASP A 4 11.60 12.06 -9.17
N THR A 5 12.43 12.55 -8.25
CA THR A 5 12.42 13.94 -7.79
C THR A 5 13.50 14.81 -8.43
N TRP A 6 14.29 14.26 -9.33
CA TRP A 6 15.41 14.97 -9.99
C TRP A 6 14.95 16.10 -10.90
N LEU A 7 13.72 16.05 -11.37
CA LEU A 7 13.18 17.05 -12.26
C LEU A 7 12.13 17.88 -11.49
N GLU A 8 12.47 19.05 -11.05
CA GLU A 8 11.55 19.99 -10.37
C GLU A 8 10.27 20.27 -11.15
N HIS A 9 10.28 19.99 -12.46
CA HIS A 9 9.16 20.22 -13.39
C HIS A 9 8.53 18.93 -13.92
N GLY A 10 8.79 17.80 -13.27
CA GLY A 10 8.28 16.50 -13.66
C GLY A 10 9.20 15.74 -14.63
N ASN A 11 8.91 14.48 -14.81
CA ASN A 11 9.61 13.56 -15.70
C ASN A 11 8.71 13.27 -16.92
N ALA A 12 9.21 13.50 -18.13
CA ALA A 12 8.45 13.27 -19.35
C ALA A 12 8.02 11.79 -19.56
N TRP A 13 8.72 10.86 -18.92
CA TRP A 13 8.47 9.43 -18.99
C TRP A 13 7.62 8.89 -17.83
N GLU A 14 7.37 9.70 -16.82
CA GLU A 14 6.61 9.34 -15.64
C GLU A 14 5.25 10.04 -15.66
N VAL A 15 4.19 9.25 -15.61
CA VAL A 15 2.81 9.74 -15.68
C VAL A 15 2.12 9.53 -14.34
N ALA A 16 1.76 10.61 -13.67
CA ALA A 16 0.95 10.54 -12.46
C ALA A 16 -0.48 10.07 -12.76
N ARG A 17 -1.03 9.21 -11.91
CA ARG A 17 -2.39 8.66 -12.00
C ARG A 17 -3.18 8.97 -10.72
N PRO A 18 -3.49 10.22 -10.41
CA PRO A 18 -4.20 10.56 -9.17
C PRO A 18 -5.60 9.94 -9.10
N GLU A 19 -6.22 9.62 -10.22
CA GLU A 19 -7.51 8.93 -10.31
C GLU A 19 -7.46 7.46 -9.84
N GLU A 20 -6.26 6.88 -9.79
CA GLU A 20 -6.02 5.53 -9.30
C GLU A 20 -5.42 5.52 -7.89
N ALA A 21 -5.41 6.66 -7.21
CA ALA A 21 -4.88 6.74 -5.85
C ALA A 21 -5.65 5.84 -4.88
N VAL A 22 -4.92 5.22 -3.97
CA VAL A 22 -5.50 4.37 -2.92
C VAL A 22 -5.17 4.92 -1.53
N LYS A 23 -6.08 4.68 -0.59
CA LYS A 23 -5.90 5.10 0.80
C LYS A 23 -5.08 4.06 1.55
N VAL A 24 -4.03 4.48 2.24
CA VAL A 24 -3.26 3.64 3.16
C VAL A 24 -3.38 4.23 4.56
N SER A 25 -3.81 3.40 5.51
CA SER A 25 -4.07 3.82 6.89
C SER A 25 -3.04 3.25 7.86
N PHE A 26 -2.71 4.02 8.90
CA PHE A 26 -1.71 3.68 9.91
C PHE A 26 -2.26 3.89 11.32
N GLY A 27 -1.80 3.05 12.25
CA GLY A 27 -2.18 3.14 13.66
C GLY A 27 -3.67 2.90 13.89
N GLY A 28 -4.23 3.63 14.85
CA GLY A 28 -5.62 3.49 15.22
C GLY A 28 -5.87 2.38 16.24
N GLU A 29 -7.14 2.15 16.48
CA GLU A 29 -7.63 1.14 17.40
C GLU A 29 -8.43 0.10 16.62
N VAL A 30 -8.17 -1.17 16.93
CA VAL A 30 -8.87 -2.29 16.32
C VAL A 30 -10.02 -2.71 17.22
N ASN A 31 -11.24 -2.65 16.73
CA ASN A 31 -12.42 -3.07 17.42
C ASN A 31 -12.99 -4.34 16.78
N THR A 32 -13.18 -5.38 17.58
CA THR A 32 -13.82 -6.62 17.13
C THR A 32 -15.24 -6.70 17.67
N TYR A 33 -16.18 -7.08 16.82
CA TYR A 33 -17.57 -7.29 17.20
C TYR A 33 -18.16 -8.46 16.43
N TRP A 34 -19.29 -8.99 16.92
CA TRP A 34 -20.01 -10.09 16.27
C TRP A 34 -21.27 -9.57 15.59
N GLU A 35 -21.42 -9.90 14.32
CA GLU A 35 -22.60 -9.59 13.52
C GLU A 35 -22.98 -10.82 12.71
N ASP A 36 -24.24 -11.25 12.80
CA ASP A 36 -24.77 -12.44 12.10
C ASP A 36 -23.94 -13.72 12.33
N GLY A 37 -23.41 -13.89 13.55
CA GLY A 37 -22.58 -15.05 13.91
C GLY A 37 -21.17 -15.03 13.33
N LYS A 38 -20.74 -13.94 12.72
CA LYS A 38 -19.38 -13.74 12.19
C LYS A 38 -18.67 -12.66 12.96
N MET A 39 -17.38 -12.87 13.22
CA MET A 39 -16.51 -11.82 13.76
C MET A 39 -16.26 -10.78 12.69
N LYS A 40 -16.50 -9.53 13.04
CA LYS A 40 -16.22 -8.34 12.24
C LYS A 40 -15.14 -7.52 12.90
N ILE A 41 -14.36 -6.83 12.07
CA ILE A 41 -13.31 -5.93 12.52
C ILE A 41 -13.61 -4.53 12.00
N SER A 42 -13.44 -3.53 12.86
CA SER A 42 -13.47 -2.12 12.47
C SER A 42 -12.26 -1.39 13.03
N TYR A 43 -11.84 -0.37 12.32
CA TYR A 43 -10.70 0.46 12.66
C TYR A 43 -11.17 1.88 12.97
N THR A 44 -10.69 2.46 14.08
CA THR A 44 -11.01 3.83 14.49
C THR A 44 -9.74 4.60 14.81
N ASN A 45 -9.79 5.93 14.73
CA ASN A 45 -8.66 6.82 15.03
C ASN A 45 -7.40 6.55 14.17
N GLU A 46 -7.55 5.97 12.99
CA GLU A 46 -6.45 5.76 12.05
C GLU A 46 -6.00 7.08 11.39
N ARG A 47 -4.72 7.14 11.04
CA ARG A 47 -4.15 8.21 10.21
C ARG A 47 -3.96 7.67 8.80
N SER A 48 -4.32 8.44 7.79
CA SER A 48 -4.31 7.97 6.41
C SER A 48 -3.52 8.89 5.51
N VAL A 49 -2.90 8.30 4.51
CA VAL A 49 -2.30 9.00 3.36
C VAL A 49 -2.88 8.44 2.07
N LEU A 50 -2.84 9.23 1.01
CA LEU A 50 -3.11 8.75 -0.34
C LEU A 50 -1.81 8.27 -0.96
N ALA A 51 -1.81 7.04 -1.46
CA ALA A 51 -0.77 6.53 -2.32
C ALA A 51 -1.16 6.83 -3.76
N VAL A 52 -0.46 7.77 -4.38
CA VAL A 52 -0.68 8.17 -5.77
C VAL A 52 0.29 7.41 -6.65
N PRO A 53 -0.20 6.67 -7.66
CA PRO A 53 0.67 5.94 -8.57
C PRO A 53 1.29 6.85 -9.62
N TYR A 54 2.53 6.53 -9.98
CA TYR A 54 3.29 7.13 -11.07
C TYR A 54 3.78 6.01 -11.97
N ASP A 55 3.37 6.01 -13.22
CA ASP A 55 3.67 4.96 -14.18
C ASP A 55 4.80 5.39 -15.13
N VAL A 56 5.82 4.53 -15.23
CA VAL A 56 6.89 4.64 -16.22
C VAL A 56 6.72 3.52 -17.24
N PRO A 57 6.52 3.83 -18.54
CA PRO A 57 6.34 2.80 -19.55
C PRO A 57 7.66 2.08 -19.85
N LEU A 58 7.60 0.76 -19.91
CA LEU A 58 8.69 -0.11 -20.31
C LEU A 58 8.34 -0.75 -21.66
N VAL A 59 8.91 -0.18 -22.71
CA VAL A 59 8.64 -0.61 -24.09
C VAL A 59 9.45 -1.86 -24.41
N GLY A 60 8.76 -2.91 -24.91
CA GLY A 60 9.41 -4.13 -25.38
C GLY A 60 10.17 -3.93 -26.70
N TYR A 61 11.25 -4.68 -26.91
CA TYR A 61 11.98 -4.67 -28.17
C TYR A 61 11.15 -5.38 -29.25
N ASP A 62 10.94 -4.70 -30.38
CA ASP A 62 10.20 -5.21 -31.54
C ASP A 62 8.86 -5.89 -31.18
N SER A 63 8.12 -5.27 -30.27
CA SER A 63 6.90 -5.79 -29.69
C SER A 63 5.85 -4.68 -29.50
N ASN A 64 4.58 -5.05 -29.58
CA ASN A 64 3.46 -4.17 -29.25
C ASN A 64 3.12 -4.19 -27.74
N ILE A 65 3.93 -4.87 -26.91
CA ILE A 65 3.73 -4.96 -25.48
C ILE A 65 4.47 -3.81 -24.80
N ILE A 66 3.74 -3.06 -23.98
CA ILE A 66 4.28 -2.02 -23.11
C ILE A 66 3.94 -2.43 -21.68
N ASN A 67 4.97 -2.78 -20.92
CA ASN A 67 4.83 -2.97 -19.48
C ASN A 67 4.94 -1.62 -18.77
N LYS A 68 4.55 -1.59 -17.52
CA LYS A 68 4.69 -0.38 -16.68
C LYS A 68 5.48 -0.72 -15.41
N LEU A 69 6.35 0.19 -15.03
CA LEU A 69 6.91 0.27 -13.68
C LEU A 69 6.04 1.27 -12.91
N ARG A 70 5.37 0.82 -11.87
CA ARG A 70 4.54 1.67 -11.01
C ARG A 70 5.29 2.04 -9.75
N LEU A 71 5.44 3.33 -9.54
CA LEU A 71 6.02 3.95 -8.36
C LEU A 71 4.90 4.57 -7.52
N TRP A 72 5.15 4.82 -6.24
CA TRP A 72 4.15 5.36 -5.34
C TRP A 72 4.65 6.61 -4.63
N GLY A 73 3.89 7.69 -4.71
CA GLY A 73 4.10 8.91 -3.94
C GLY A 73 3.03 9.06 -2.87
N ALA A 74 3.43 9.42 -1.66
CA ALA A 74 2.49 9.69 -0.59
C ALA A 74 2.02 11.15 -0.65
N GLN A 75 0.71 11.34 -0.58
CA GLN A 75 0.07 12.65 -0.47
C GLN A 75 -0.86 12.69 0.74
N SER A 76 -1.10 13.86 1.28
CA SER A 76 -2.09 14.01 2.34
C SER A 76 -3.46 13.54 1.84
N ALA A 77 -4.16 12.74 2.63
CA ALA A 77 -5.51 12.26 2.30
C ALA A 77 -6.55 13.39 2.37
N THR A 78 -6.21 14.48 3.01
CA THR A 78 -7.02 15.70 3.07
C THR A 78 -6.39 16.76 2.20
N ASP A 79 -7.06 17.20 1.14
CA ASP A 79 -6.92 18.57 0.70
C ASP A 79 -7.03 19.41 1.96
N PHE A 80 -6.00 20.20 2.29
CA PHE A 80 -5.84 21.00 3.49
C PHE A 80 -7.17 21.12 4.24
N ASN A 81 -7.34 20.34 5.30
CA ASN A 81 -8.64 20.14 5.91
C ASN A 81 -9.13 21.48 6.51
N MET A 82 -9.67 22.32 5.64
CA MET A 82 -10.22 23.63 6.00
C MET A 82 -11.26 23.50 7.12
N HIS A 83 -11.92 22.35 7.23
CA HIS A 83 -12.89 22.09 8.29
C HIS A 83 -12.20 21.87 9.64
N ALA A 84 -11.14 21.06 9.70
CA ALA A 84 -10.35 20.87 10.91
C ALA A 84 -9.55 22.14 11.24
N PHE A 85 -9.03 22.83 10.24
CA PHE A 85 -8.37 24.12 10.40
C PHE A 85 -9.32 25.17 10.97
N ASN A 86 -10.52 25.32 10.42
CA ASN A 86 -11.55 26.24 10.91
C ASN A 86 -12.14 25.82 12.26
N ALA A 87 -12.08 24.52 12.59
CA ALA A 87 -12.46 24.00 13.90
C ALA A 87 -11.35 24.17 14.97
N GLY A 88 -10.18 24.72 14.59
CA GLY A 88 -9.05 24.93 15.49
C GLY A 88 -8.15 23.71 15.72
N ASP A 89 -8.38 22.60 15.01
CA ASP A 89 -7.55 21.39 15.09
C ASP A 89 -6.38 21.44 14.09
N TYR A 90 -5.55 22.47 14.29
CA TYR A 90 -4.37 22.70 13.45
C TYR A 90 -3.36 21.56 13.55
N SER A 91 -3.27 20.90 14.70
CA SER A 91 -2.33 19.81 14.96
C SER A 91 -2.61 18.63 14.04
N ARG A 92 -3.86 18.24 13.88
CA ARG A 92 -4.25 17.09 13.05
C ARG A 92 -3.99 17.34 11.56
N ALA A 93 -4.33 18.52 11.06
CA ALA A 93 -4.10 18.89 9.65
C ALA A 93 -2.59 18.92 9.31
N ILE A 94 -1.76 19.39 10.24
CA ILE A 94 -0.29 19.43 10.10
C ILE A 94 0.31 18.03 10.19
N GLU A 95 -0.16 17.19 11.11
CA GLU A 95 0.34 15.84 11.30
C GLU A 95 0.08 14.94 10.08
N GLU A 96 -1.10 15.00 9.48
CA GLU A 96 -1.43 14.22 8.27
C GLU A 96 -0.55 14.62 7.09
N LYS A 97 -0.36 15.92 6.87
CA LYS A 97 0.55 16.42 5.84
C LYS A 97 1.99 16.01 6.11
N HIS A 98 2.45 16.14 7.35
CA HIS A 98 3.80 15.77 7.76
C HIS A 98 4.05 14.27 7.58
N LEU A 99 3.11 13.41 7.95
CA LEU A 99 3.21 11.97 7.75
C LEU A 99 3.40 11.61 6.26
N ALA A 100 2.60 12.19 5.37
CA ALA A 100 2.73 11.98 3.94
C ALA A 100 4.12 12.44 3.42
N GLU A 101 4.54 13.63 3.81
CA GLU A 101 5.85 14.15 3.44
C GLU A 101 7.00 13.25 3.91
N VAL A 102 6.95 12.78 5.16
CA VAL A 102 8.00 11.94 5.74
C VAL A 102 8.08 10.57 5.07
N ILE A 103 6.93 9.95 4.74
CA ILE A 103 6.90 8.65 4.05
C ILE A 103 7.55 8.72 2.67
N SER A 104 7.35 9.81 1.93
CA SER A 104 7.82 9.92 0.55
C SER A 104 9.14 10.66 0.36
N LYS A 105 9.70 11.31 1.39
CA LYS A 105 10.91 12.15 1.21
C LYS A 105 12.23 11.38 1.28
N VAL A 106 12.33 10.40 2.16
CA VAL A 106 13.60 9.72 2.44
C VAL A 106 13.36 8.23 2.55
N LEU A 107 13.88 7.45 1.60
CA LEU A 107 13.96 6.00 1.70
C LEU A 107 15.10 5.60 2.65
N TYR A 108 14.90 4.50 3.37
CA TYR A 108 15.88 3.95 4.31
C TYR A 108 16.31 4.97 5.38
N PRO A 109 15.38 5.47 6.21
CA PRO A 109 15.75 6.29 7.35
C PRO A 109 16.68 5.50 8.27
N GLU A 110 17.51 6.22 9.02
CA GLU A 110 18.34 5.62 10.06
C GLU A 110 17.44 4.93 11.09
N ASP A 111 17.65 3.64 11.35
CA ASP A 111 16.80 2.80 12.21
C ASP A 111 17.49 2.35 13.51
N ASN A 112 18.47 3.11 13.96
CA ASN A 112 19.14 2.89 15.24
C ASN A 112 18.28 3.27 16.46
N HIS A 113 17.19 4.00 16.24
CA HIS A 113 16.23 4.45 17.25
C HIS A 113 14.79 4.04 16.88
N THR A 114 13.90 4.10 17.85
CA THR A 114 12.50 3.61 17.73
C THR A 114 11.74 4.33 16.61
N GLU A 115 11.89 5.65 16.54
CA GLU A 115 11.20 6.49 15.55
C GLU A 115 11.60 6.13 14.11
N GLY A 116 12.89 5.85 13.89
CA GLY A 116 13.40 5.40 12.59
C GLY A 116 12.87 4.03 12.20
N LYS A 117 12.79 3.09 13.15
CA LYS A 117 12.19 1.76 12.93
C LYS A 117 10.72 1.86 12.59
N GLU A 118 9.96 2.70 13.32
CA GLU A 118 8.55 2.95 13.01
C GLU A 118 8.36 3.57 11.63
N LEU A 119 9.15 4.56 11.28
CA LEU A 119 9.07 5.19 9.96
C LEU A 119 9.37 4.18 8.86
N ARG A 120 10.44 3.39 9.01
CA ARG A 120 10.78 2.33 8.05
C ARG A 120 9.67 1.31 7.88
N LEU A 121 9.04 0.89 8.98
CA LEU A 121 7.90 -0.02 8.94
C LEU A 121 6.69 0.61 8.21
N LYS A 122 6.40 1.89 8.49
CA LYS A 122 5.35 2.64 7.79
C LYS A 122 5.61 2.74 6.29
N GLN A 123 6.85 2.99 5.88
CA GLN A 123 7.25 2.99 4.47
C GLN A 123 7.03 1.62 3.80
N GLN A 124 7.48 0.54 4.44
CA GLN A 124 7.29 -0.82 3.93
C GLN A 124 5.81 -1.17 3.79
N TYR A 125 5.01 -0.83 4.80
CA TYR A 125 3.56 -1.03 4.73
C TYR A 125 2.89 -0.17 3.66
N PHE A 126 3.27 1.10 3.53
CA PHE A 126 2.76 2.01 2.52
C PHE A 126 2.89 1.43 1.11
N PHE A 127 4.09 1.03 0.72
CA PHE A 127 4.34 0.48 -0.61
C PHE A 127 3.66 -0.86 -0.84
N SER A 128 3.67 -1.72 0.18
CA SER A 128 3.04 -3.04 0.11
C SER A 128 1.52 -2.92 0.00
N SER A 129 0.90 -2.14 0.86
CA SER A 129 -0.55 -1.94 0.87
C SER A 129 -1.03 -1.31 -0.44
N ALA A 130 -0.37 -0.25 -0.91
CA ALA A 130 -0.72 0.40 -2.17
C ALA A 130 -0.66 -0.57 -3.35
N SER A 131 0.40 -1.38 -3.43
CA SER A 131 0.59 -2.34 -4.51
C SER A 131 -0.43 -3.49 -4.45
N ILE A 132 -0.76 -4.00 -3.26
CA ILE A 132 -1.76 -5.06 -3.09
C ILE A 132 -3.15 -4.56 -3.41
N GLN A 133 -3.55 -3.39 -2.89
CA GLN A 133 -4.85 -2.80 -3.19
C GLN A 133 -5.03 -2.57 -4.70
N HIS A 134 -3.99 -2.10 -5.38
CA HIS A 134 -4.03 -1.92 -6.82
C HIS A 134 -4.18 -3.25 -7.57
N ALA A 135 -3.39 -4.28 -7.22
CA ALA A 135 -3.50 -5.60 -7.85
C ALA A 135 -4.88 -6.22 -7.67
N VAL A 136 -5.47 -6.07 -6.47
CA VAL A 136 -6.84 -6.50 -6.18
C VAL A 136 -7.84 -5.73 -7.03
N LYS A 137 -7.69 -4.41 -7.12
CA LYS A 137 -8.59 -3.58 -7.93
C LYS A 137 -8.52 -3.94 -9.41
N GLU A 138 -7.33 -4.06 -9.99
CA GLU A 138 -7.16 -4.48 -11.41
C GLU A 138 -7.80 -5.86 -11.66
N TYR A 139 -7.64 -6.78 -10.71
CA TYR A 139 -8.27 -8.09 -10.81
C TYR A 139 -9.80 -8.00 -10.80
N ILE A 140 -10.38 -7.26 -9.86
CA ILE A 140 -11.84 -7.11 -9.74
C ILE A 140 -12.41 -6.42 -10.97
N ASP A 141 -11.77 -5.36 -11.46
CA ASP A 141 -12.19 -4.61 -12.64
C ASP A 141 -12.18 -5.50 -13.91
N THR A 142 -11.30 -6.50 -13.98
CA THR A 142 -11.13 -7.37 -15.15
C THR A 142 -11.95 -8.67 -15.06
N TYR A 143 -11.98 -9.30 -13.88
CA TYR A 143 -12.53 -10.66 -13.69
C TYR A 143 -13.70 -10.71 -12.71
N GLY A 144 -14.06 -9.57 -12.09
CA GLY A 144 -15.11 -9.54 -11.05
C GLY A 144 -14.65 -10.16 -9.73
N TYR A 145 -15.64 -10.46 -8.88
CA TYR A 145 -15.40 -10.93 -7.50
C TYR A 145 -15.15 -12.45 -7.37
N ASN A 146 -14.66 -13.10 -8.41
CA ASN A 146 -14.38 -14.54 -8.35
C ASN A 146 -13.00 -14.82 -7.73
N TRP A 147 -12.89 -14.72 -6.41
CA TRP A 147 -11.64 -14.85 -5.67
C TRP A 147 -10.98 -16.24 -5.76
N SER A 148 -11.74 -17.29 -6.09
CA SER A 148 -11.15 -18.61 -6.30
C SER A 148 -10.20 -18.66 -7.51
N MET A 149 -10.37 -17.73 -8.45
CA MET A 149 -9.49 -17.58 -9.61
C MET A 149 -8.35 -16.59 -9.38
N PHE A 150 -8.37 -15.83 -8.28
CA PHE A 150 -7.37 -14.78 -8.01
C PHE A 150 -5.93 -15.29 -8.13
N PRO A 151 -5.53 -16.42 -7.49
CA PRO A 151 -4.16 -16.92 -7.59
C PRO A 151 -3.74 -17.38 -9.00
N ASN A 152 -4.72 -17.67 -9.87
CA ASN A 152 -4.45 -18.05 -11.26
C ASN A 152 -4.22 -16.85 -12.19
N LYS A 153 -4.53 -15.65 -11.72
CA LYS A 153 -4.47 -14.40 -12.49
C LYS A 153 -3.46 -13.40 -11.92
N VAL A 154 -3.21 -13.50 -10.62
CA VAL A 154 -2.31 -12.60 -9.89
C VAL A 154 -1.23 -13.42 -9.23
N ALA A 155 0.02 -13.14 -9.57
CA ALA A 155 1.19 -13.70 -8.94
C ALA A 155 2.05 -12.57 -8.38
N ILE A 156 2.39 -12.64 -7.10
CA ILE A 156 3.17 -11.62 -6.40
C ILE A 156 4.45 -12.26 -5.89
N HIS A 157 5.59 -11.76 -6.35
CA HIS A 157 6.89 -12.20 -5.88
C HIS A 157 7.46 -11.19 -4.89
N ILE A 158 7.59 -11.60 -3.65
CA ILE A 158 8.22 -10.80 -2.59
C ILE A 158 9.73 -10.89 -2.71
N ASN A 159 10.34 -9.74 -2.89
CA ASN A 159 11.78 -9.61 -3.05
C ASN A 159 12.40 -9.18 -1.73
N ASP A 160 12.95 -10.13 -0.96
CA ASP A 160 13.42 -9.99 0.40
C ASP A 160 12.30 -9.67 1.43
N THR A 161 12.67 -9.32 2.65
CA THR A 161 11.73 -9.10 3.77
C THR A 161 11.00 -7.76 3.72
N HIS A 162 11.51 -6.80 2.95
CA HIS A 162 10.97 -5.43 2.92
C HIS A 162 9.47 -5.36 2.56
N PRO A 163 8.96 -6.09 1.54
CA PRO A 163 7.53 -6.06 1.18
C PRO A 163 6.70 -7.20 1.79
N THR A 164 7.19 -7.91 2.79
CA THR A 164 6.46 -9.06 3.40
C THR A 164 5.13 -8.66 4.02
N LEU A 165 4.94 -7.40 4.41
CA LEU A 165 3.66 -6.87 4.88
C LEU A 165 2.53 -6.95 3.83
N GLY A 166 2.85 -7.20 2.57
CA GLY A 166 1.86 -7.50 1.54
C GLY A 166 1.05 -8.77 1.83
N ILE A 167 1.65 -9.76 2.51
CA ILE A 167 0.97 -11.01 2.88
C ILE A 167 -0.19 -10.74 3.86
N PRO A 168 0.04 -10.14 5.04
CA PRO A 168 -1.05 -9.79 5.95
C PRO A 168 -2.01 -8.75 5.36
N GLU A 169 -1.55 -7.88 4.47
CA GLU A 169 -2.45 -6.92 3.81
C GLU A 169 -3.46 -7.63 2.89
N LEU A 170 -3.05 -8.60 2.09
CA LEU A 170 -4.00 -9.38 1.29
C LEU A 170 -4.93 -10.20 2.18
N MET A 171 -4.43 -10.75 3.31
CA MET A 171 -5.29 -11.40 4.31
C MET A 171 -6.34 -10.43 4.86
N ARG A 172 -5.94 -9.22 5.24
CA ARG A 172 -6.85 -8.17 5.73
C ARG A 172 -7.95 -7.88 4.71
N ILE A 173 -7.60 -7.67 3.46
CA ILE A 173 -8.58 -7.40 2.39
C ILE A 173 -9.56 -8.57 2.26
N CYS A 174 -9.06 -9.81 2.24
CA CYS A 174 -9.92 -10.99 2.14
C CYS A 174 -10.86 -11.13 3.34
N LEU A 175 -10.37 -10.90 4.55
CA LEU A 175 -11.15 -11.07 5.78
C LEU A 175 -12.10 -9.90 6.03
N ASP A 176 -11.58 -8.68 6.04
CA ASP A 176 -12.27 -7.51 6.55
C ASP A 176 -13.14 -6.84 5.47
N GLU A 177 -12.66 -6.80 4.22
CA GLU A 177 -13.37 -6.15 3.13
C GLU A 177 -14.23 -7.12 2.33
N CYS A 178 -13.74 -8.37 2.11
CA CYS A 178 -14.45 -9.36 1.29
C CYS A 178 -15.25 -10.36 2.12
N GLY A 179 -15.08 -10.42 3.43
CA GLY A 179 -15.83 -11.26 4.36
C GLY A 179 -15.55 -12.76 4.25
N TYR A 180 -14.35 -13.14 3.75
CA TYR A 180 -13.92 -14.53 3.72
C TYR A 180 -13.61 -15.06 5.13
N GLY A 181 -13.74 -16.37 5.32
CA GLY A 181 -13.19 -17.04 6.49
C GLY A 181 -11.67 -17.17 6.39
N TRP A 182 -11.01 -17.42 7.54
CA TRP A 182 -9.55 -17.51 7.63
C TRP A 182 -8.95 -18.54 6.67
N ASP A 183 -9.50 -19.75 6.62
CA ASP A 183 -8.92 -20.84 5.83
C ASP A 183 -9.00 -20.56 4.32
N ASP A 184 -10.11 -20.00 3.86
CA ASP A 184 -10.29 -19.62 2.46
C ASP A 184 -9.37 -18.46 2.08
N ALA A 185 -9.28 -17.43 2.92
CA ALA A 185 -8.37 -16.31 2.73
C ALA A 185 -6.91 -16.79 2.70
N TRP A 186 -6.52 -17.65 3.64
CA TRP A 186 -5.17 -18.20 3.71
C TRP A 186 -4.81 -19.01 2.47
N LYS A 187 -5.75 -19.79 1.94
CA LYS A 187 -5.57 -20.54 0.71
C LYS A 187 -5.31 -19.61 -0.49
N ILE A 188 -6.06 -18.53 -0.62
CA ILE A 188 -5.84 -17.52 -1.67
C ILE A 188 -4.43 -16.92 -1.53
N VAL A 189 -4.08 -16.45 -0.34
CA VAL A 189 -2.82 -15.78 -0.05
C VAL A 189 -1.61 -16.67 -0.34
N THR A 190 -1.61 -17.90 0.18
CA THR A 190 -0.49 -18.84 -0.01
C THR A 190 -0.29 -19.28 -1.44
N GLN A 191 -1.31 -19.23 -2.27
CA GLN A 191 -1.22 -19.52 -3.70
C GLN A 191 -0.84 -18.30 -4.55
N THR A 192 -0.94 -17.10 -4.00
CA THR A 192 -0.65 -15.85 -4.71
C THR A 192 0.80 -15.41 -4.56
N PHE A 193 1.40 -15.62 -3.37
CA PHE A 193 2.72 -15.12 -3.04
C PHE A 193 3.84 -16.13 -3.27
N ALA A 194 4.96 -15.63 -3.78
CA ALA A 194 6.26 -16.28 -3.76
C ALA A 194 7.28 -15.36 -3.07
N TYR A 195 8.38 -15.91 -2.58
CA TYR A 195 9.39 -15.18 -1.81
C TYR A 195 10.79 -15.54 -2.27
N THR A 196 11.66 -14.54 -2.38
CA THR A 196 13.10 -14.72 -2.57
C THR A 196 13.86 -14.03 -1.44
N ASN A 197 14.71 -14.78 -0.76
CA ASN A 197 15.61 -14.23 0.24
C ASN A 197 16.87 -13.66 -0.43
N HIS A 198 17.23 -12.43 -0.07
CA HIS A 198 18.48 -11.77 -0.48
C HIS A 198 19.45 -11.56 0.69
N THR A 199 19.05 -11.97 1.89
CA THR A 199 19.82 -11.76 3.12
C THR A 199 20.71 -12.95 3.41
N VAL A 200 22.01 -12.69 3.59
CA VAL A 200 23.02 -13.73 3.90
C VAL A 200 23.33 -13.73 5.39
N MET A 201 23.26 -12.59 6.05
CA MET A 201 23.62 -12.44 7.46
C MET A 201 22.52 -12.95 8.38
N LYS A 202 22.92 -13.69 9.42
CA LYS A 202 21.99 -14.28 10.40
C LYS A 202 21.20 -13.21 11.19
N GLU A 203 21.78 -12.05 11.36
CA GLU A 203 21.24 -10.93 12.15
C GLU A 203 20.26 -10.05 11.36
N ALA A 204 20.18 -10.23 10.06
CA ALA A 204 19.36 -9.37 9.19
C ALA A 204 17.97 -9.96 8.91
#